data_225189d70e00aa49b03e771c81ff9779
#
_entry.id   225189d70e00aa49b03e771c81ff9779
#
_cell.length_a   1.000
_cell.length_b   1.000
_cell.length_c   1.000
_cell.angle_alpha   90.00
_cell.angle_beta   90.00
_cell.angle_gamma   90.00
#
_symmetry.space_group_name_H-M   'P 1'
#
loop_
_entity.id
_entity.type
_entity.pdbx_description
1 polymer ?
#
loop_
_entity_poly.entity_id
_entity_poly.type
_entity_poly.pdbx_seq_one_letter_code
_entity_poly.pdbx_strand_id
1 'polypeptide(L)'
;MMRGIIITLPLLLSACTCVPQQNAAERAEEFYSNYLTFFAESDGEYPQLREYVAADTLSRLNEIESIPEQEILGSDYFAYVQDYDPSWVKRLEVGAPHQFINGEVLPVRIGIENGGFLNLEVYMRREDGKWKIYRVSDVTDRYEHRIFNAGAITRAKSLAKSGL
;
A
#
# COMPACT_ATOMS: atom_id res chain seq x y z
N MET A 1 0.47 31.23 68.26
CA MET A 1 -0.54 30.76 67.30
C MET A 1 0.15 30.62 65.93
N MET A 2 0.62 29.40 65.60
CA MET A 2 1.24 29.09 64.30
C MET A 2 0.18 28.49 63.38
N ARG A 3 -0.15 29.18 62.28
CA ARG A 3 -1.06 28.67 61.23
C ARG A 3 -0.23 27.90 60.20
N GLY A 4 -0.35 26.58 60.20
CA GLY A 4 0.24 25.72 59.17
C GLY A 4 -0.53 25.86 57.86
N ILE A 5 0.17 26.20 56.79
CA ILE A 5 -0.37 26.22 55.41
C ILE A 5 -0.14 24.83 54.83
N ILE A 6 -1.23 24.11 54.56
CA ILE A 6 -1.21 22.83 53.84
C ILE A 6 -1.25 23.16 52.34
N ILE A 7 -0.14 22.92 51.62
CA ILE A 7 -0.05 23.03 50.15
C ILE A 7 -0.43 21.69 49.59
N THR A 8 -1.64 21.56 49.06
CA THR A 8 -2.08 20.39 48.27
C THR A 8 -1.54 20.53 46.85
N LEU A 9 -0.59 19.64 46.48
CA LEU A 9 -0.04 19.55 45.14
C LEU A 9 -1.01 18.68 44.27
N PRO A 10 -1.58 19.23 43.18
CA PRO A 10 -2.41 18.42 42.28
C PRO A 10 -1.53 17.47 41.47
N LEU A 11 -1.79 16.17 41.61
CA LEU A 11 -1.17 15.12 40.83
C LEU A 11 -1.83 15.11 39.44
N LEU A 12 -1.18 15.67 38.43
CA LEU A 12 -1.60 15.60 37.03
C LEU A 12 -1.35 14.16 36.50
N LEU A 13 -2.39 13.34 36.49
CA LEU A 13 -2.39 12.05 35.82
C LEU A 13 -2.45 12.30 34.30
N SER A 14 -1.29 12.26 33.64
CA SER A 14 -1.21 12.20 32.19
C SER A 14 -1.73 10.82 31.74
N ALA A 15 -2.99 10.75 31.36
CA ALA A 15 -3.54 9.59 30.68
C ALA A 15 -2.91 9.50 29.29
N CYS A 16 -1.90 8.65 29.11
CA CYS A 16 -1.46 8.22 27.79
C CYS A 16 -2.61 7.44 27.14
N THR A 17 -3.39 8.08 26.30
CA THR A 17 -4.34 7.41 25.41
C THR A 17 -3.54 6.63 24.39
N CYS A 18 -3.32 5.32 24.63
CA CYS A 18 -2.85 4.41 23.57
C CYS A 18 -3.94 4.35 22.50
N VAL A 19 -3.75 5.07 21.41
CA VAL A 19 -4.55 4.84 20.20
C VAL A 19 -4.23 3.41 19.73
N PRO A 20 -5.24 2.53 19.58
CA PRO A 20 -5.00 1.19 19.06
C PRO A 20 -4.30 1.29 17.71
N GLN A 21 -3.13 0.68 17.61
CA GLN A 21 -2.39 0.68 16.35
C GLN A 21 -3.08 -0.27 15.39
N GLN A 22 -3.50 0.23 14.21
CA GLN A 22 -4.09 -0.59 13.15
C GLN A 22 -3.25 -1.84 12.87
N ASN A 23 -3.91 -2.98 12.66
CA ASN A 23 -3.26 -4.19 12.18
C ASN A 23 -3.05 -4.12 10.65
N ALA A 24 -2.32 -5.08 10.09
CA ALA A 24 -2.00 -5.08 8.66
C ALA A 24 -3.24 -5.22 7.78
N ALA A 25 -4.23 -6.03 8.18
CA ALA A 25 -5.46 -6.25 7.42
C ALA A 25 -6.31 -4.97 7.36
N GLU A 26 -6.55 -4.32 8.51
CA GLU A 26 -7.27 -3.04 8.57
C GLU A 26 -6.57 -1.97 7.72
N ARG A 27 -5.24 -1.95 7.73
CA ARG A 27 -4.47 -0.99 6.94
C ARG A 27 -4.53 -1.26 5.45
N ALA A 28 -4.52 -2.52 5.03
CA ALA A 28 -4.70 -2.92 3.64
C ALA A 28 -6.12 -2.63 3.14
N GLU A 29 -7.14 -2.93 3.95
CA GLU A 29 -8.54 -2.64 3.62
C GLU A 29 -8.78 -1.14 3.44
N GLU A 30 -8.26 -0.31 4.34
CA GLU A 30 -8.30 1.15 4.22
C GLU A 30 -7.64 1.63 2.93
N PHE A 31 -6.43 1.13 2.64
CA PHE A 31 -5.73 1.46 1.41
C PHE A 31 -6.55 1.12 0.17
N TYR A 32 -6.93 -0.14 0.01
CA TYR A 32 -7.62 -0.58 -1.20
C TYR A 32 -9.00 0.08 -1.38
N SER A 33 -9.76 0.28 -0.30
CA SER A 33 -11.02 1.01 -0.36
C SER A 33 -10.85 2.43 -0.88
N ASN A 34 -9.90 3.16 -0.34
CA ASN A 34 -9.63 4.55 -0.74
C ASN A 34 -9.00 4.63 -2.14
N TYR A 35 -8.08 3.73 -2.46
CA TYR A 35 -7.36 3.66 -3.72
C TYR A 35 -8.31 3.37 -4.89
N LEU A 36 -9.12 2.32 -4.77
CA LEU A 36 -10.10 1.94 -5.79
C LEU A 36 -11.17 3.04 -5.97
N THR A 37 -11.62 3.65 -4.88
CA THR A 37 -12.59 4.77 -4.95
C THR A 37 -11.98 5.96 -5.69
N PHE A 38 -10.74 6.32 -5.37
CA PHE A 38 -10.07 7.45 -6.01
C PHE A 38 -9.97 7.27 -7.53
N PHE A 39 -9.48 6.13 -8.00
CA PHE A 39 -9.29 5.89 -9.43
C PHE A 39 -10.60 5.58 -10.18
N ALA A 40 -11.67 5.19 -9.49
CA ALA A 40 -12.99 5.09 -10.09
C ALA A 40 -13.66 6.45 -10.32
N GLU A 41 -13.22 7.50 -9.64
CA GLU A 41 -13.79 8.85 -9.69
C GLU A 41 -12.85 9.90 -10.29
N SER A 42 -11.56 9.62 -10.39
CA SER A 42 -10.53 10.59 -10.74
C SER A 42 -9.37 9.95 -11.48
N ASP A 43 -8.73 10.73 -12.34
CA ASP A 43 -7.44 10.40 -12.93
C ASP A 43 -6.31 11.08 -12.17
N GLY A 44 -5.10 10.54 -12.31
CA GLY A 44 -3.89 11.14 -11.78
C GLY A 44 -3.22 10.36 -10.65
N GLU A 45 -2.39 11.01 -9.86
CA GLU A 45 -1.63 10.38 -8.79
C GLU A 45 -2.44 10.34 -7.50
N TYR A 46 -2.52 9.16 -6.85
CA TYR A 46 -3.19 9.02 -5.55
C TYR A 46 -2.40 9.77 -4.46
N PRO A 47 -2.98 10.83 -3.87
CA PRO A 47 -2.21 11.77 -3.05
C PRO A 47 -1.71 11.19 -1.72
N GLN A 48 -2.33 10.11 -1.24
CA GLN A 48 -1.98 9.47 0.04
C GLN A 48 -1.05 8.26 -0.13
N LEU A 49 -0.51 7.99 -1.31
CA LEU A 49 0.28 6.79 -1.59
C LEU A 49 1.44 6.60 -0.60
N ARG A 50 2.12 7.70 -0.21
CA ARG A 50 3.21 7.69 0.77
C ARG A 50 2.80 7.24 2.17
N GLU A 51 1.53 7.35 2.53
CA GLU A 51 1.02 6.89 3.82
C GLU A 51 0.93 5.38 3.92
N TYR A 52 0.72 4.70 2.79
CA TYR A 52 0.43 3.28 2.73
C TYR A 52 1.55 2.43 2.14
N VAL A 53 2.44 3.01 1.35
CA VAL A 53 3.46 2.28 0.60
C VAL A 53 4.85 2.54 1.17
N ALA A 54 5.69 1.51 1.17
CA ALA A 54 7.06 1.58 1.65
C ALA A 54 7.93 2.50 0.77
N ALA A 55 8.85 3.21 1.39
CA ALA A 55 9.64 4.25 0.73
C ALA A 55 10.48 3.72 -0.44
N ASP A 56 11.07 2.53 -0.31
CA ASP A 56 11.86 1.89 -1.36
C ASP A 56 10.99 1.45 -2.54
N THR A 57 9.76 0.97 -2.28
CA THR A 57 8.79 0.62 -3.32
C THR A 57 8.38 1.85 -4.11
N LEU A 58 8.02 2.94 -3.44
CA LEU A 58 7.69 4.21 -4.11
C LEU A 58 8.85 4.75 -4.93
N SER A 59 10.06 4.74 -4.36
CA SER A 59 11.25 5.17 -5.08
C SER A 59 11.48 4.36 -6.36
N ARG A 60 11.20 3.06 -6.29
CA ARG A 60 11.35 2.16 -7.44
C ARG A 60 10.27 2.37 -8.50
N LEU A 61 9.02 2.57 -8.09
CA LEU A 61 7.93 2.90 -9.02
C LEU A 61 8.21 4.19 -9.75
N ASN A 62 8.56 5.27 -9.05
CA ASN A 62 8.92 6.56 -9.65
C ASN A 62 10.12 6.45 -10.62
N GLU A 63 11.13 5.64 -10.26
CA GLU A 63 12.27 5.38 -11.15
C GLU A 63 11.81 4.74 -12.48
N ILE A 64 10.93 3.74 -12.41
CA ILE A 64 10.46 3.01 -13.58
C ILE A 64 9.54 3.90 -14.44
N GLU A 65 8.59 4.60 -13.82
CA GLU A 65 7.67 5.52 -14.51
C GLU A 65 8.39 6.66 -15.22
N SER A 66 9.57 7.05 -14.75
CA SER A 66 10.41 8.04 -15.40
C SER A 66 11.11 7.55 -16.70
N ILE A 67 11.06 6.25 -16.99
CA ILE A 67 11.67 5.65 -18.18
C ILE A 67 10.66 5.72 -19.34
N PRO A 68 10.94 6.45 -20.43
CA PRO A 68 10.06 6.48 -21.59
C PRO A 68 9.78 5.07 -22.14
N GLU A 69 8.53 4.80 -22.52
CA GLU A 69 8.10 3.56 -23.19
C GLU A 69 8.48 2.27 -22.42
N GLN A 70 8.56 2.36 -21.10
CA GLN A 70 8.88 1.21 -20.27
C GLN A 70 7.75 0.15 -20.32
N GLU A 71 8.12 -1.13 -20.30
CA GLU A 71 7.21 -2.28 -20.28
C GLU A 71 7.22 -3.06 -18.95
N ILE A 72 7.83 -2.51 -17.90
CA ILE A 72 7.93 -3.14 -16.59
C ILE A 72 6.60 -3.06 -15.85
N LEU A 73 5.90 -1.93 -16.00
CA LEU A 73 4.57 -1.68 -15.48
C LEU A 73 3.60 -1.62 -16.66
N GLY A 74 2.95 -2.76 -16.96
CA GLY A 74 1.95 -2.87 -18.02
C GLY A 74 0.52 -2.55 -17.55
N SER A 75 0.33 -2.44 -16.24
CA SER A 75 -0.93 -2.12 -15.56
C SER A 75 -0.61 -1.45 -14.23
N ASP A 76 -1.63 -1.03 -13.49
CA ASP A 76 -1.46 -0.53 -12.13
C ASP A 76 -0.71 -1.52 -11.24
N TYR A 77 0.22 -1.03 -10.43
CA TYR A 77 1.06 -1.88 -9.58
C TYR A 77 0.31 -2.52 -8.40
N PHE A 78 -0.69 -1.84 -7.86
CA PHE A 78 -1.39 -2.28 -6.65
C PHE A 78 -2.64 -3.10 -6.96
N ALA A 79 -3.31 -2.82 -8.07
CA ALA A 79 -4.55 -3.47 -8.45
C ALA A 79 -4.44 -4.34 -9.72
N TYR A 80 -3.33 -4.30 -10.46
CA TYR A 80 -3.10 -5.10 -11.68
C TYR A 80 -4.18 -4.93 -12.76
N VAL A 81 -4.80 -3.76 -12.80
CA VAL A 81 -5.84 -3.39 -13.77
C VAL A 81 -5.42 -2.16 -14.56
N GLN A 82 -6.12 -1.88 -15.66
CA GLN A 82 -5.91 -0.68 -16.48
C GLN A 82 -7.05 0.32 -16.29
N ASP A 83 -8.26 -0.18 -15.99
CA ASP A 83 -9.46 0.62 -15.76
C ASP A 83 -10.04 0.30 -14.40
N TYR A 84 -10.86 1.21 -13.86
CA TYR A 84 -11.47 1.08 -12.54
C TYR A 84 -12.98 1.28 -12.61
N ASP A 85 -13.72 0.50 -11.80
CA ASP A 85 -15.17 0.60 -11.69
C ASP A 85 -15.58 0.80 -10.22
N PRO A 86 -16.48 1.76 -9.92
CA PRO A 86 -16.94 2.04 -8.54
C PRO A 86 -17.58 0.84 -7.84
N SER A 87 -18.08 -0.14 -8.58
CA SER A 87 -18.69 -1.35 -8.01
C SER A 87 -17.68 -2.28 -7.35
N TRP A 88 -16.39 -2.18 -7.69
CA TRP A 88 -15.34 -3.05 -7.17
C TRP A 88 -15.10 -2.86 -5.69
N VAL A 89 -15.20 -1.63 -5.18
CA VAL A 89 -15.06 -1.32 -3.75
C VAL A 89 -16.04 -2.13 -2.89
N LYS A 90 -17.28 -2.33 -3.38
CA LYS A 90 -18.31 -3.11 -2.67
C LYS A 90 -18.02 -4.61 -2.61
N ARG A 91 -17.07 -5.07 -3.40
CA ARG A 91 -16.66 -6.47 -3.52
C ARG A 91 -15.19 -6.66 -3.18
N LEU A 92 -14.61 -5.72 -2.43
CA LEU A 92 -13.30 -5.84 -1.83
C LEU A 92 -13.35 -6.80 -0.64
N GLU A 93 -12.45 -7.76 -0.59
CA GLU A 93 -12.29 -8.68 0.52
C GLU A 93 -10.81 -8.73 0.91
N VAL A 94 -10.51 -8.45 2.17
CA VAL A 94 -9.15 -8.58 2.74
C VAL A 94 -9.14 -9.76 3.71
N GLY A 95 -8.30 -10.74 3.44
CA GLY A 95 -8.21 -11.93 4.26
C GLY A 95 -7.27 -11.77 5.45
N ALA A 96 -7.20 -12.83 6.26
CA ALA A 96 -6.34 -12.84 7.44
C ALA A 96 -4.86 -12.81 7.04
N PRO A 97 -4.03 -11.99 7.73
CA PRO A 97 -2.59 -11.95 7.51
C PRO A 97 -1.91 -13.22 8.01
N HIS A 98 -0.84 -13.61 7.32
CA HIS A 98 0.09 -14.62 7.82
C HIS A 98 1.51 -14.07 7.85
N GLN A 99 2.31 -14.60 8.77
CA GLN A 99 3.69 -14.18 8.93
C GLN A 99 4.50 -14.50 7.66
N PHE A 100 5.23 -13.51 7.20
CA PHE A 100 6.19 -13.63 6.11
C PHE A 100 7.49 -12.95 6.53
N ILE A 101 8.60 -13.20 5.84
CA ILE A 101 9.92 -12.69 6.20
C ILE A 101 9.85 -11.18 6.48
N ASN A 102 10.11 -10.78 7.73
CA ASN A 102 10.10 -9.39 8.21
C ASN A 102 8.76 -8.63 8.05
N GLY A 103 7.63 -9.34 7.95
CA GLY A 103 6.33 -8.71 7.80
C GLY A 103 5.19 -9.70 7.75
N GLU A 104 4.14 -9.31 7.07
CA GLU A 104 2.93 -10.10 6.87
C GLU A 104 2.53 -10.09 5.40
N VAL A 105 1.92 -11.18 4.94
CA VAL A 105 1.26 -11.28 3.64
C VAL A 105 -0.22 -11.50 3.84
N LEU A 106 -1.03 -10.80 3.03
CA LEU A 106 -2.48 -10.86 3.09
C LEU A 106 -3.04 -11.21 1.70
N PRO A 107 -4.02 -12.11 1.62
CA PRO A 107 -4.81 -12.25 0.42
C PRO A 107 -5.78 -11.07 0.32
N VAL A 108 -5.80 -10.41 -0.83
CA VAL A 108 -6.75 -9.37 -1.18
C VAL A 108 -7.50 -9.79 -2.44
N ARG A 109 -8.83 -9.71 -2.41
CA ARG A 109 -9.69 -10.04 -3.53
C ARG A 109 -10.46 -8.82 -3.95
N ILE A 110 -10.37 -8.44 -5.21
CA ILE A 110 -11.09 -7.32 -5.80
C ILE A 110 -12.12 -7.91 -6.75
N GLY A 111 -13.41 -7.62 -6.53
CA GLY A 111 -14.44 -8.04 -7.45
C GLY A 111 -14.34 -7.25 -8.75
N ILE A 112 -14.17 -7.94 -9.87
CA ILE A 112 -14.11 -7.39 -11.22
C ILE A 112 -15.36 -7.71 -12.02
N GLU A 113 -15.38 -7.36 -13.32
CA GLU A 113 -16.54 -7.56 -14.21
C GLU A 113 -16.98 -9.04 -14.27
N ASN A 114 -18.21 -9.26 -14.71
CA ASN A 114 -18.80 -10.59 -14.92
C ASN A 114 -18.80 -11.51 -13.69
N GLY A 115 -18.75 -10.93 -12.48
CA GLY A 115 -18.74 -11.68 -11.24
C GLY A 115 -17.40 -12.31 -10.87
N GLY A 116 -16.33 -12.04 -11.63
CA GLY A 116 -14.98 -12.49 -11.36
C GLY A 116 -14.33 -11.83 -10.15
N PHE A 117 -13.17 -12.36 -9.77
CA PHE A 117 -12.28 -11.77 -8.76
C PHE A 117 -10.84 -11.77 -9.26
N LEU A 118 -10.19 -10.64 -9.07
CA LEU A 118 -8.74 -10.56 -9.08
C LEU A 118 -8.24 -10.93 -7.69
N ASN A 119 -7.29 -11.85 -7.59
CA ASN A 119 -6.72 -12.29 -6.32
C ASN A 119 -5.27 -11.84 -6.24
N LEU A 120 -4.97 -11.09 -5.18
CA LEU A 120 -3.64 -10.52 -4.92
C LEU A 120 -3.06 -11.10 -3.64
N GLU A 121 -1.74 -11.19 -3.58
CA GLU A 121 -0.98 -11.26 -2.33
C GLU A 121 -0.33 -9.90 -2.07
N VAL A 122 -0.69 -9.30 -0.94
CA VAL A 122 -0.19 -8.00 -0.51
C VAL A 122 0.77 -8.19 0.64
N TYR A 123 2.02 -7.83 0.42
CA TYR A 123 3.10 -7.97 1.39
C TYR A 123 3.30 -6.66 2.13
N MET A 124 3.18 -6.70 3.44
CA MET A 124 3.29 -5.54 4.30
C MET A 124 4.40 -5.70 5.34
N ARG A 125 5.07 -4.60 5.63
CA ARG A 125 6.04 -4.52 6.73
C ARG A 125 5.83 -3.25 7.54
N ARG A 126 6.39 -3.21 8.75
CA ARG A 126 6.40 -1.97 9.53
C ARG A 126 7.52 -1.05 9.08
N GLU A 127 7.16 0.21 8.84
CA GLU A 127 8.06 1.31 8.54
C GLU A 127 7.58 2.53 9.33
N ASP A 128 8.42 3.12 10.15
CA ASP A 128 8.08 4.21 11.07
C ASP A 128 6.86 3.92 11.98
N GLY A 129 6.75 2.66 12.42
CA GLY A 129 5.67 2.19 13.29
C GLY A 129 4.34 1.90 12.59
N LYS A 130 4.20 2.20 11.30
CA LYS A 130 3.00 1.95 10.50
C LYS A 130 3.18 0.73 9.58
N TRP A 131 2.09 0.02 9.30
CA TRP A 131 2.08 -0.99 8.25
C TRP A 131 2.13 -0.33 6.87
N LYS A 132 3.06 -0.78 6.03
CA LYS A 132 3.30 -0.29 4.67
C LYS A 132 3.34 -1.45 3.68
N ILE A 133 2.71 -1.27 2.54
CA ILE A 133 2.79 -2.20 1.42
C ILE A 133 4.16 -2.06 0.77
N TYR A 134 4.91 -3.15 0.67
CA TYR A 134 6.21 -3.14 0.00
C TYR A 134 6.27 -4.00 -1.25
N ARG A 135 5.28 -4.89 -1.43
CA ARG A 135 5.20 -5.76 -2.61
C ARG A 135 3.75 -6.18 -2.82
N VAL A 136 3.35 -6.32 -4.09
CA VAL A 136 2.07 -6.91 -4.49
C VAL A 136 2.33 -7.89 -5.61
N SER A 137 1.65 -9.04 -5.61
CA SER A 137 1.68 -10.02 -6.70
C SER A 137 0.27 -10.43 -7.10
N ASP A 138 0.03 -10.62 -8.37
CA ASP A 138 -1.20 -11.18 -8.90
C ASP A 138 -1.15 -12.70 -8.84
N VAL A 139 -2.02 -13.28 -8.02
CA VAL A 139 -2.16 -14.74 -7.86
C VAL A 139 -3.04 -15.33 -8.96
N THR A 140 -3.95 -14.55 -9.53
CA THR A 140 -4.87 -14.99 -10.58
C THR A 140 -4.11 -15.41 -11.82
N ASP A 141 -3.22 -14.54 -12.30
CA ASP A 141 -2.41 -14.78 -13.50
C ASP A 141 -0.98 -15.28 -13.19
N ARG A 142 -0.66 -15.45 -11.91
CA ARG A 142 0.69 -15.82 -11.43
C ARG A 142 1.76 -14.87 -11.94
N TYR A 143 1.46 -13.58 -11.88
CA TYR A 143 2.30 -12.53 -12.42
C TYR A 143 2.74 -11.55 -11.34
N GLU A 144 3.94 -11.00 -11.52
CA GLU A 144 4.47 -9.93 -10.68
C GLU A 144 5.25 -8.92 -11.52
N HIS A 145 4.96 -7.64 -11.31
CA HIS A 145 5.74 -6.57 -11.88
C HIS A 145 7.19 -6.59 -11.37
N ARG A 146 8.17 -6.57 -12.27
CA ARG A 146 9.59 -6.77 -11.94
C ARG A 146 10.26 -5.51 -11.41
N ILE A 147 9.61 -4.76 -10.53
CA ILE A 147 10.10 -3.46 -10.04
C ILE A 147 11.43 -3.56 -9.25
N PHE A 148 11.74 -4.70 -8.65
CA PHE A 148 13.01 -4.93 -7.95
C PHE A 148 14.06 -5.65 -8.81
N ASN A 149 13.79 -5.86 -10.10
CA ASN A 149 14.76 -6.47 -11.01
C ASN A 149 15.67 -5.41 -11.65
N ALA A 150 16.85 -5.20 -11.09
CA ALA A 150 17.83 -4.22 -11.58
C ALA A 150 18.22 -4.44 -13.05
N GLY A 151 18.27 -5.70 -13.52
CA GLY A 151 18.56 -6.03 -14.91
C GLY A 151 17.45 -5.59 -15.86
N ALA A 152 16.18 -5.75 -15.47
CA ALA A 152 15.04 -5.29 -16.24
C ALA A 152 15.05 -3.76 -16.37
N ILE A 153 15.27 -3.05 -15.26
CA ILE A 153 15.35 -1.58 -15.24
C ILE A 153 16.52 -1.06 -16.08
N THR A 154 17.71 -1.68 -15.96
CA THR A 154 18.86 -1.29 -16.78
C THR A 154 18.58 -1.47 -18.26
N ARG A 155 17.91 -2.57 -18.65
CA ARG A 155 17.53 -2.82 -20.04
C ARG A 155 16.53 -1.79 -20.54
N ALA A 156 15.48 -1.48 -19.78
CA ALA A 156 14.49 -0.46 -20.15
C ALA A 156 15.16 0.90 -20.36
N LYS A 157 16.05 1.31 -19.44
CA LYS A 157 16.83 2.57 -19.60
C LYS A 157 17.71 2.58 -20.83
N SER A 158 18.28 1.43 -21.21
CA SER A 158 19.13 1.33 -22.42
C SER A 158 18.28 1.47 -23.68
N LEU A 159 17.12 0.83 -23.75
CA LEU A 159 16.19 0.93 -24.88
C LEU A 159 15.69 2.36 -25.05
N ALA A 160 15.23 3.00 -23.97
CA ALA A 160 14.79 4.40 -24.00
C ALA A 160 15.88 5.37 -24.53
N LYS A 161 17.18 5.10 -24.25
CA LYS A 161 18.29 5.90 -24.76
C LYS A 161 18.60 5.66 -26.23
N SER A 162 18.30 4.47 -26.75
CA SER A 162 18.56 4.12 -28.16
C SER A 162 17.45 4.60 -29.10
N GLY A 163 16.34 5.10 -28.58
CA GLY A 163 15.20 5.57 -29.36
C GLY A 163 14.44 4.43 -30.07
N LEU A 164 14.55 3.21 -29.55
CA LEU A 164 13.86 2.00 -30.01
C LEU A 164 12.71 1.70 -29.09
#